data_ed51c3485ef273621bfddd2a868deea8
#
_entry.id   ed51c3485ef273621bfddd2a868deea8
#
_cell.length_a   1.000
_cell.length_b   1.000
_cell.length_c   1.000
_cell.angle_alpha   90.00
_cell.angle_beta   90.00
_cell.angle_gamma   90.00
#
_symmetry.space_group_name_H-M   'P 1'
#
loop_
_entity.id
_entity.type
_entity.pdbx_description
1 polymer ?
#
loop_
_entity_poly.entity_id
_entity_poly.type
_entity_poly.pdbx_seq_one_letter_code
_entity_poly.pdbx_strand_id
1 'polypeptide(L)'
;LAQKINNMKKYFYLLLVNLSFLACSKETSNSSGKTSSAGSVGGSLSSFIIKDDYLYVTDNKNLNVFNIKNNKNPIQVNYLNVGFDIETLYSLDKYLFIGSKDGMYIYSIDTPETPKKLSHTTHFRSCDPVVATETHAFVTLHSSTFCNGNINELQIYEITDPKKPKFLARRGLVYPRGLAISPDKNYLLICDDELKIFSIKNPEDTKLISSINKNYKDLIFYKNKLFAFGEKEITQYSWTKEDFSDLKEISSLKF
;
A
#
# COMPACT_ATOMS: atom_id res chain seq x y z
N LEU A 1 0.38 -9.50 -74.45
CA LEU A 1 0.77 -10.19 -73.17
C LEU A 1 1.11 -9.19 -72.03
N ALA A 2 1.86 -8.11 -72.35
CA ALA A 2 2.29 -7.11 -71.34
C ALA A 2 1.11 -6.36 -70.68
N GLN A 3 0.03 -6.07 -71.43
CA GLN A 3 -1.14 -5.35 -70.92
C GLN A 3 -1.97 -6.20 -69.95
N LYS A 4 -1.95 -7.53 -70.08
CA LYS A 4 -2.68 -8.46 -69.18
C LYS A 4 -1.94 -8.61 -67.86
N ILE A 5 -0.61 -8.51 -67.86
CA ILE A 5 0.21 -8.59 -66.64
C ILE A 5 0.10 -7.32 -65.80
N ASN A 6 -0.05 -6.13 -66.41
CA ASN A 6 -0.25 -4.87 -65.70
C ASN A 6 -1.59 -4.79 -64.99
N ASN A 7 -2.65 -5.33 -65.58
CA ASN A 7 -3.97 -5.38 -64.97
C ASN A 7 -4.01 -6.36 -63.78
N MET A 8 -3.32 -7.50 -63.88
CA MET A 8 -3.21 -8.43 -62.72
C MET A 8 -2.48 -7.82 -61.54
N LYS A 9 -1.42 -7.03 -61.73
CA LYS A 9 -0.71 -6.34 -60.66
C LYS A 9 -1.60 -5.28 -59.99
N LYS A 10 -2.41 -4.58 -60.77
CA LYS A 10 -3.34 -3.56 -60.25
C LYS A 10 -4.44 -4.14 -59.35
N TYR A 11 -4.97 -5.31 -59.64
CA TYR A 11 -5.97 -6.02 -58.82
C TYR A 11 -5.29 -6.68 -57.59
N PHE A 12 -4.03 -7.10 -57.68
CA PHE A 12 -3.27 -7.64 -56.56
C PHE A 12 -2.99 -6.56 -55.52
N TYR A 13 -2.67 -5.32 -55.91
CA TYR A 13 -2.52 -4.19 -55.00
C TYR A 13 -3.85 -3.73 -54.40
N LEU A 14 -4.96 -3.81 -55.15
CA LEU A 14 -6.30 -3.49 -54.63
C LEU A 14 -6.79 -4.52 -53.60
N LEU A 15 -6.39 -5.77 -53.75
CA LEU A 15 -6.70 -6.86 -52.80
C LEU A 15 -5.88 -6.72 -51.49
N LEU A 16 -4.64 -6.27 -51.58
CA LEU A 16 -3.78 -6.05 -50.38
C LEU A 16 -4.23 -4.86 -49.54
N VAL A 17 -4.80 -3.82 -50.15
CA VAL A 17 -5.29 -2.64 -49.41
C VAL A 17 -6.62 -2.93 -48.67
N ASN A 18 -7.40 -3.92 -49.10
CA ASN A 18 -8.66 -4.29 -48.41
C ASN A 18 -8.44 -5.29 -47.24
N LEU A 19 -7.24 -5.84 -47.04
CA LEU A 19 -6.98 -6.78 -45.96
C LEU A 19 -6.51 -6.09 -44.66
N SER A 20 -6.31 -4.77 -44.65
CA SER A 20 -5.81 -4.02 -43.50
C SER A 20 -6.89 -3.41 -42.58
N PHE A 21 -8.19 -3.64 -42.87
CA PHE A 21 -9.30 -3.07 -42.08
C PHE A 21 -10.10 -4.07 -41.23
N LEU A 22 -9.63 -5.32 -41.08
CA LEU A 22 -10.33 -6.36 -40.32
C LEU A 22 -9.58 -6.82 -39.08
N ALA A 23 -8.89 -5.91 -38.39
CA ALA A 23 -8.27 -6.20 -37.10
C ALA A 23 -8.63 -5.13 -36.07
N CYS A 24 -9.92 -4.96 -35.80
CA CYS A 24 -10.41 -4.31 -34.61
C CYS A 24 -11.51 -5.19 -34.01
N SER A 25 -11.13 -6.31 -33.39
CA SER A 25 -12.00 -7.07 -32.54
C SER A 25 -12.17 -6.31 -31.23
N LYS A 26 -13.35 -5.73 -31.03
CA LYS A 26 -13.82 -5.35 -29.71
C LYS A 26 -13.92 -6.63 -28.87
N GLU A 27 -12.96 -6.87 -28.02
CA GLU A 27 -13.15 -7.78 -26.90
C GLU A 27 -14.08 -7.11 -25.89
N THR A 28 -15.37 -7.43 -25.98
CA THR A 28 -16.32 -7.26 -24.89
C THR A 28 -16.04 -8.37 -23.89
N SER A 29 -15.08 -8.14 -23.00
CA SER A 29 -14.94 -8.97 -21.80
C SER A 29 -16.05 -8.59 -20.83
N ASN A 30 -17.18 -9.28 -20.91
CA ASN A 30 -18.10 -9.43 -19.79
C ASN A 30 -17.39 -10.29 -18.72
N SER A 31 -16.52 -9.69 -17.94
CA SER A 31 -16.13 -10.23 -16.64
C SER A 31 -16.98 -9.53 -15.59
N SER A 32 -18.08 -10.18 -15.18
CA SER A 32 -18.65 -9.95 -13.87
C SER A 32 -17.66 -10.42 -12.81
N GLY A 33 -16.51 -9.74 -12.73
CA GLY A 33 -15.58 -9.84 -11.63
C GLY A 33 -16.17 -9.08 -10.47
N LYS A 34 -16.44 -9.76 -9.36
CA LYS A 34 -16.58 -9.14 -8.06
C LYS A 34 -15.42 -8.14 -7.92
N THR A 35 -15.74 -6.86 -7.87
CA THR A 35 -14.80 -5.81 -7.47
C THR A 35 -14.38 -6.15 -6.05
N SER A 36 -13.25 -6.84 -5.92
CA SER A 36 -12.49 -6.78 -4.68
C SER A 36 -12.24 -5.30 -4.45
N SER A 37 -12.70 -4.78 -3.33
CA SER A 37 -12.43 -3.42 -2.87
C SER A 37 -10.96 -3.12 -3.14
N ALA A 38 -10.71 -2.21 -4.07
CA ALA A 38 -9.35 -1.77 -4.35
C ALA A 38 -8.86 -1.10 -3.06
N GLY A 39 -8.02 -1.82 -2.31
CA GLY A 39 -7.30 -1.24 -1.21
C GLY A 39 -6.52 -0.04 -1.73
N SER A 40 -6.40 1.01 -0.95
CA SER A 40 -5.60 2.16 -1.33
C SER A 40 -4.18 1.71 -1.68
N VAL A 41 -3.65 2.20 -2.79
CA VAL A 41 -2.27 1.91 -3.20
C VAL A 41 -1.39 2.98 -2.56
N GLY A 42 -0.89 2.70 -1.36
CA GLY A 42 0.05 3.55 -0.65
C GLY A 42 0.96 2.69 0.22
N GLY A 43 2.20 3.12 0.45
CA GLY A 43 3.08 2.50 1.44
C GLY A 43 2.66 2.89 2.86
N SER A 44 3.23 2.23 3.84
CA SER A 44 2.94 2.50 5.26
C SER A 44 3.41 3.88 5.75
N LEU A 45 4.32 4.51 5.02
CA LEU A 45 4.78 5.88 5.27
C LEU A 45 3.97 6.94 4.52
N SER A 46 2.84 6.59 3.93
CA SER A 46 2.03 7.51 3.15
C SER A 46 1.33 8.54 4.03
N SER A 47 1.47 9.82 3.71
CA SER A 47 0.74 10.93 4.34
C SER A 47 -0.60 11.23 3.66
N PHE A 48 -0.95 10.49 2.62
CA PHE A 48 -2.22 10.61 1.91
C PHE A 48 -2.71 9.25 1.42
N ILE A 49 -4.02 9.12 1.26
CA ILE A 49 -4.69 7.93 0.74
C ILE A 49 -5.83 8.35 -0.19
N ILE A 50 -5.94 7.65 -1.32
CA ILE A 50 -7.12 7.71 -2.17
C ILE A 50 -7.96 6.46 -1.88
N LYS A 51 -9.21 6.67 -1.51
CA LYS A 51 -10.20 5.62 -1.29
C LYS A 51 -11.50 6.01 -2.00
N ASP A 52 -11.85 5.24 -3.01
CA ASP A 52 -12.99 5.52 -3.89
C ASP A 52 -12.91 6.95 -4.47
N ASP A 53 -13.91 7.78 -4.26
CA ASP A 53 -13.97 9.17 -4.73
C ASP A 53 -13.40 10.19 -3.72
N TYR A 54 -12.63 9.74 -2.72
CA TYR A 54 -12.12 10.60 -1.66
C TYR A 54 -10.61 10.51 -1.51
N LEU A 55 -10.00 11.68 -1.30
CA LEU A 55 -8.60 11.82 -0.94
C LEU A 55 -8.51 12.29 0.53
N TYR A 56 -7.82 11.52 1.33
CA TYR A 56 -7.48 11.83 2.73
C TYR A 56 -6.03 12.26 2.79
N VAL A 57 -5.74 13.40 3.41
CA VAL A 57 -4.37 13.94 3.53
C VAL A 57 -4.15 14.40 4.96
N THR A 58 -3.03 14.00 5.56
CA THR A 58 -2.62 14.51 6.86
C THR A 58 -1.69 15.72 6.73
N ASP A 59 -1.82 16.64 7.68
CA ASP A 59 -0.88 17.71 7.93
C ASP A 59 -0.57 17.76 9.43
N ASN A 60 0.52 17.24 9.89
CA ASN A 60 0.98 17.22 11.29
C ASN A 60 -0.07 17.05 12.41
N LYS A 61 -1.27 17.61 12.29
CA LYS A 61 -2.33 17.60 13.32
C LYS A 61 -3.71 17.25 12.79
N ASN A 62 -3.91 17.43 11.51
CA ASN A 62 -5.24 17.40 10.93
C ASN A 62 -5.34 16.36 9.83
N LEU A 63 -6.54 15.83 9.65
CA LEU A 63 -6.96 15.04 8.52
C LEU A 63 -7.84 15.91 7.62
N ASN A 64 -7.37 16.17 6.41
CA ASN A 64 -8.10 16.86 5.37
C ASN A 64 -8.79 15.84 4.48
N VAL A 65 -10.06 16.04 4.17
CA VAL A 65 -10.87 15.17 3.30
C VAL A 65 -11.31 15.94 2.08
N PHE A 66 -10.97 15.43 0.90
CA PHE A 66 -11.36 16.01 -0.38
C PHE A 66 -12.24 15.02 -1.14
N ASN A 67 -13.35 15.52 -1.69
CA ASN A 67 -14.10 14.80 -2.70
C ASN A 67 -13.42 15.02 -4.06
N ILE A 68 -12.99 13.95 -4.69
CA ILE A 68 -12.27 13.94 -5.97
C ILE A 68 -13.07 13.31 -7.11
N LYS A 69 -14.37 13.10 -6.92
CA LYS A 69 -15.27 12.58 -7.96
C LYS A 69 -15.18 13.40 -9.25
N ASN A 70 -15.08 14.72 -9.12
CA ASN A 70 -14.69 15.59 -10.21
C ASN A 70 -13.17 15.84 -10.14
N ASN A 71 -12.39 15.05 -10.87
CA ASN A 71 -10.92 15.11 -10.86
C ASN A 71 -10.34 16.45 -11.35
N LYS A 72 -11.12 17.27 -12.08
CA LYS A 72 -10.71 18.60 -12.52
C LYS A 72 -10.94 19.68 -11.46
N ASN A 73 -11.78 19.40 -10.48
CA ASN A 73 -12.13 20.35 -9.42
C ASN A 73 -12.37 19.62 -8.10
N PRO A 74 -11.29 19.15 -7.42
CA PRO A 74 -11.39 18.59 -6.07
C PRO A 74 -11.96 19.61 -5.09
N ILE A 75 -12.84 19.16 -4.20
CA ILE A 75 -13.48 20.01 -3.18
C ILE A 75 -13.12 19.49 -1.80
N GLN A 76 -12.57 20.33 -0.95
CA GLN A 76 -12.40 20.00 0.47
C GLN A 76 -13.76 19.94 1.13
N VAL A 77 -14.14 18.76 1.63
CA VAL A 77 -15.44 18.50 2.25
C VAL A 77 -15.35 18.43 3.76
N ASN A 78 -14.16 18.19 4.31
CA ASN A 78 -13.97 18.14 5.75
C ASN A 78 -12.52 18.45 6.16
N TYR A 79 -12.39 18.85 7.43
CA TYR A 79 -11.14 19.14 8.10
C TYR A 79 -11.29 18.75 9.58
N LEU A 80 -10.49 17.79 10.04
CA LEU A 80 -10.59 17.22 11.37
C LEU A 80 -9.28 17.38 12.13
N ASN A 81 -9.33 17.93 13.33
CA ASN A 81 -8.18 17.82 14.22
C ASN A 81 -8.13 16.40 14.80
N VAL A 82 -7.06 15.66 14.52
CA VAL A 82 -6.87 14.26 14.95
C VAL A 82 -6.06 14.20 16.23
N GLY A 83 -4.91 14.87 16.25
CA GLY A 83 -3.98 14.78 17.38
C GLY A 83 -2.69 15.51 17.14
N PHE A 84 -1.59 15.00 17.69
CA PHE A 84 -0.27 15.61 17.65
C PHE A 84 0.69 14.81 16.77
N ASP A 85 1.41 15.52 15.87
CA ASP A 85 2.43 14.95 15.00
C ASP A 85 1.97 13.67 14.28
N ILE A 86 0.90 13.83 13.48
CA ILE A 86 0.38 12.76 12.63
C ILE A 86 1.32 12.58 11.44
N GLU A 87 1.72 11.34 11.18
CA GLU A 87 2.75 11.06 10.18
C GLU A 87 2.24 10.21 9.02
N THR A 88 1.44 9.18 9.32
CA THR A 88 1.10 8.15 8.34
C THR A 88 -0.37 7.82 8.29
N LEU A 89 -0.82 7.40 7.11
CA LEU A 89 -2.18 6.93 6.85
C LEU A 89 -2.16 5.54 6.22
N TYR A 90 -3.02 4.67 6.71
CA TYR A 90 -3.30 3.37 6.10
C TYR A 90 -4.81 3.13 6.09
N SER A 91 -5.37 2.62 5.00
CA SER A 91 -6.79 2.28 4.95
C SER A 91 -7.01 0.79 4.73
N LEU A 92 -7.97 0.25 5.46
CA LEU A 92 -8.47 -1.10 5.27
C LEU A 92 -10.00 -1.07 5.37
N ASP A 93 -10.65 -1.53 4.32
CA ASP A 93 -12.12 -1.52 4.21
C ASP A 93 -12.72 -0.14 4.56
N LYS A 94 -13.46 -0.06 5.64
CA LYS A 94 -14.12 1.14 6.16
C LYS A 94 -13.35 1.83 7.28
N TYR A 95 -12.10 1.47 7.49
CA TYR A 95 -11.28 2.02 8.56
C TYR A 95 -10.08 2.77 7.99
N LEU A 96 -9.73 3.83 8.68
CA LEU A 96 -8.52 4.61 8.47
C LEU A 96 -7.67 4.51 9.73
N PHE A 97 -6.47 3.99 9.59
CA PHE A 97 -5.46 3.91 10.62
C PHE A 97 -4.49 5.08 10.44
N ILE A 98 -4.25 5.80 11.51
CA ILE A 98 -3.41 6.99 11.51
C ILE A 98 -2.29 6.78 12.51
N GLY A 99 -1.06 6.73 12.02
CA GLY A 99 0.13 6.71 12.86
C GLY A 99 0.53 8.12 13.27
N SER A 100 0.91 8.27 14.52
CA SER A 100 1.36 9.54 15.10
C SER A 100 2.46 9.30 16.13
N LYS A 101 3.15 10.35 16.55
CA LYS A 101 4.20 10.22 17.58
C LYS A 101 3.69 9.80 18.97
N ASP A 102 2.41 9.89 19.23
CA ASP A 102 1.83 9.55 20.53
C ASP A 102 0.93 8.30 20.50
N GLY A 103 0.78 7.69 19.32
CA GLY A 103 -0.01 6.48 19.19
C GLY A 103 -0.66 6.25 17.84
N MET A 104 -1.48 5.22 17.79
CA MET A 104 -2.28 4.85 16.65
C MET A 104 -3.73 5.31 16.87
N TYR A 105 -4.29 6.03 15.91
CA TYR A 105 -5.69 6.36 15.85
C TYR A 105 -6.42 5.45 14.87
N ILE A 106 -7.66 5.07 15.20
CA ILE A 106 -8.55 4.36 14.26
C ILE A 106 -9.80 5.21 14.06
N TYR A 107 -10.11 5.48 12.80
CA TYR A 107 -11.30 6.19 12.36
C TYR A 107 -12.18 5.27 11.51
N SER A 108 -13.51 5.37 11.65
CA SER A 108 -14.44 4.87 10.65
C SER A 108 -14.60 5.88 9.53
N ILE A 109 -14.62 5.38 8.29
CA ILE A 109 -14.98 6.10 7.08
C ILE A 109 -16.23 5.50 6.43
N ASP A 110 -17.15 4.93 7.23
CA ASP A 110 -18.48 4.50 6.77
C ASP A 110 -19.22 5.65 6.06
N THR A 111 -19.02 6.88 6.54
CA THR A 111 -19.36 8.11 5.84
C THR A 111 -18.07 8.81 5.45
N PRO A 112 -17.63 8.65 4.18
CA PRO A 112 -16.29 9.09 3.75
C PRO A 112 -15.99 10.56 4.02
N GLU A 113 -16.99 11.44 3.89
CA GLU A 113 -16.84 12.88 4.10
C GLU A 113 -16.66 13.27 5.57
N THR A 114 -17.14 12.41 6.48
CA THR A 114 -17.14 12.68 7.93
C THR A 114 -16.51 11.53 8.72
N PRO A 115 -15.18 11.31 8.61
CA PRO A 115 -14.50 10.29 9.38
C PRO A 115 -14.77 10.43 10.88
N LYS A 116 -15.10 9.30 11.52
CA LYS A 116 -15.44 9.28 12.94
C LYS A 116 -14.38 8.54 13.75
N LYS A 117 -13.77 9.21 14.72
CA LYS A 117 -12.82 8.59 15.63
C LYS A 117 -13.48 7.43 16.40
N LEU A 118 -12.86 6.26 16.35
CA LEU A 118 -13.26 5.06 17.09
C LEU A 118 -12.40 4.87 18.33
N SER A 119 -11.07 4.99 18.18
CA SER A 119 -10.13 4.78 19.28
C SER A 119 -8.84 5.55 19.08
N HIS A 120 -8.06 5.61 20.15
CA HIS A 120 -6.68 6.05 20.19
C HIS A 120 -5.92 5.15 21.15
N THR A 121 -4.87 4.52 20.67
CA THR A 121 -3.99 3.65 21.45
C THR A 121 -2.66 4.37 21.62
N THR A 122 -2.33 4.75 22.84
CA THR A 122 -1.09 5.45 23.16
C THR A 122 0.07 4.46 23.27
N HIS A 123 1.25 4.88 22.81
CA HIS A 123 2.50 4.20 23.06
C HIS A 123 3.60 5.22 23.38
N PHE A 124 4.82 4.76 23.59
CA PHE A 124 5.96 5.65 23.80
C PHE A 124 6.21 6.47 22.53
N ARG A 125 6.62 7.73 22.65
CA ARG A 125 6.88 8.62 21.51
C ARG A 125 7.84 7.98 20.52
N SER A 126 7.39 7.83 19.29
CA SER A 126 8.13 7.20 18.20
C SER A 126 7.54 7.62 16.86
N CYS A 127 8.21 7.37 15.76
CA CYS A 127 7.66 7.54 14.43
C CYS A 127 7.04 6.22 13.97
N ASP A 128 5.76 6.22 13.58
CA ASP A 128 4.93 5.02 13.60
C ASP A 128 4.16 4.77 12.32
N PRO A 129 4.78 4.14 11.33
CA PRO A 129 4.00 3.54 10.27
C PRO A 129 3.14 2.39 10.78
N VAL A 130 1.91 2.31 10.26
CA VAL A 130 0.93 1.29 10.62
C VAL A 130 0.38 0.61 9.38
N VAL A 131 0.20 -0.70 9.47
CA VAL A 131 -0.61 -1.50 8.53
C VAL A 131 -1.53 -2.42 9.32
N ALA A 132 -2.61 -2.89 8.72
CA ALA A 132 -3.60 -3.72 9.42
C ALA A 132 -4.17 -4.83 8.54
N THR A 133 -4.55 -5.92 9.18
CA THR A 133 -5.51 -6.91 8.70
C THR A 133 -6.87 -6.63 9.35
N GLU A 134 -7.88 -7.43 9.06
CA GLU A 134 -9.22 -7.30 9.67
C GLU A 134 -9.20 -7.48 11.19
N THR A 135 -8.19 -8.17 11.72
CA THR A 135 -8.12 -8.55 13.12
C THR A 135 -6.94 -7.98 13.88
N HIS A 136 -5.88 -7.56 13.17
CA HIS A 136 -4.63 -7.11 13.82
C HIS A 136 -4.06 -5.87 13.13
N ALA A 137 -3.53 -4.95 13.94
CA ALA A 137 -2.71 -3.83 13.48
C ALA A 137 -1.24 -4.09 13.86
N PHE A 138 -0.34 -3.72 12.95
CA PHE A 138 1.11 -3.85 13.08
C PHE A 138 1.72 -2.46 12.97
N VAL A 139 2.46 -2.06 13.99
CA VAL A 139 3.05 -0.73 14.12
C VAL A 139 4.55 -0.87 14.34
N THR A 140 5.36 -0.26 13.50
CA THR A 140 6.81 -0.21 13.74
C THR A 140 7.17 1.08 14.45
N LEU A 141 7.82 0.97 15.60
CA LEU A 141 8.35 2.09 16.35
C LEU A 141 9.85 2.21 16.10
N HIS A 142 10.32 3.40 15.68
CA HIS A 142 11.76 3.60 15.56
C HIS A 142 12.27 4.83 16.29
N SER A 143 13.45 4.67 16.85
CA SER A 143 14.18 5.76 17.49
C SER A 143 14.87 6.63 16.46
N SER A 144 14.64 7.93 16.51
CA SER A 144 15.42 8.91 15.78
C SER A 144 15.50 10.20 16.58
N THR A 145 16.46 11.08 16.22
CA THR A 145 16.56 12.42 16.80
C THR A 145 15.29 13.25 16.62
N PHE A 146 14.54 13.00 15.56
CA PHE A 146 13.25 13.65 15.28
C PHE A 146 12.10 13.06 16.11
N CYS A 147 12.12 11.76 16.37
CA CYS A 147 11.02 11.04 17.02
C CYS A 147 11.17 11.02 18.55
N ASN A 148 12.35 11.38 19.07
CA ASN A 148 12.65 11.47 20.51
C ASN A 148 12.41 10.17 21.30
N GLY A 149 12.43 9.01 20.62
CA GLY A 149 12.26 7.69 21.22
C GLY A 149 13.55 6.88 21.26
N ASN A 150 13.64 5.92 22.17
CA ASN A 150 14.75 4.96 22.28
C ASN A 150 14.29 3.52 21.99
N ILE A 151 13.15 3.35 21.34
CA ILE A 151 12.52 2.06 21.11
C ILE A 151 12.56 1.75 19.63
N ASN A 152 13.07 0.56 19.28
CA ASN A 152 13.06 -0.01 17.95
C ASN A 152 12.35 -1.36 18.03
N GLU A 153 11.07 -1.39 17.70
CA GLU A 153 10.28 -2.61 17.80
C GLU A 153 9.08 -2.62 16.85
N LEU A 154 8.57 -3.80 16.58
CA LEU A 154 7.24 -4.05 16.05
C LEU A 154 6.29 -4.21 17.24
N GLN A 155 5.20 -3.45 17.27
CA GLN A 155 4.07 -3.67 18.17
C GLN A 155 2.89 -4.24 17.40
N ILE A 156 2.16 -5.15 18.03
CA ILE A 156 1.03 -5.86 17.46
C ILE A 156 -0.17 -5.66 18.37
N TYR A 157 -1.28 -5.24 17.76
CA TYR A 157 -2.54 -5.00 18.45
C TYR A 157 -3.64 -5.88 17.87
N GLU A 158 -4.45 -6.49 18.72
CA GLU A 158 -5.75 -7.05 18.34
C GLU A 158 -6.73 -5.89 18.12
N ILE A 159 -7.38 -5.86 16.94
CA ILE A 159 -8.34 -4.82 16.54
C ILE A 159 -9.68 -5.40 16.09
N THR A 160 -10.01 -6.62 16.52
CA THR A 160 -11.30 -7.26 16.26
C THR A 160 -12.48 -6.33 16.66
N ASP A 161 -12.32 -5.61 17.78
CA ASP A 161 -13.12 -4.43 18.09
C ASP A 161 -12.26 -3.17 17.89
N PRO A 162 -12.42 -2.43 16.78
CA PRO A 162 -11.61 -1.25 16.50
C PRO A 162 -11.85 -0.08 17.46
N LYS A 163 -12.87 -0.17 18.32
CA LYS A 163 -13.11 0.80 19.41
C LYS A 163 -12.26 0.51 20.64
N LYS A 164 -11.74 -0.72 20.76
CA LYS A 164 -10.98 -1.19 21.92
C LYS A 164 -9.77 -2.02 21.50
N PRO A 165 -8.80 -1.43 20.76
CA PRO A 165 -7.58 -2.14 20.41
C PRO A 165 -6.87 -2.65 21.67
N LYS A 166 -6.37 -3.88 21.61
CA LYS A 166 -5.61 -4.49 22.71
C LYS A 166 -4.19 -4.74 22.28
N PHE A 167 -3.24 -4.27 23.06
CA PHE A 167 -1.85 -4.66 22.88
C PHE A 167 -1.71 -6.16 23.06
N LEU A 168 -1.10 -6.81 22.08
CA LEU A 168 -0.97 -8.27 22.02
C LEU A 168 0.47 -8.72 22.22
N ALA A 169 1.39 -8.19 21.44
CA ALA A 169 2.78 -8.61 21.44
C ALA A 169 3.72 -7.51 20.94
N ARG A 170 5.01 -7.70 21.17
CA ARG A 170 6.08 -6.88 20.60
C ARG A 170 7.28 -7.72 20.21
N ARG A 171 8.04 -7.21 19.25
CA ARG A 171 9.30 -7.81 18.79
C ARG A 171 10.35 -6.71 18.61
N GLY A 172 11.51 -6.87 19.23
CA GLY A 172 12.64 -5.98 19.03
C GLY A 172 13.16 -6.03 17.59
N LEU A 173 13.48 -4.87 17.04
CA LEU A 173 14.06 -4.64 15.72
C LEU A 173 15.32 -3.78 15.87
N VAL A 174 16.02 -3.52 14.76
CA VAL A 174 17.27 -2.73 14.79
C VAL A 174 17.00 -1.26 14.45
N TYR A 175 16.36 -1.02 13.31
CA TYR A 175 16.00 0.33 12.83
C TYR A 175 14.77 0.25 11.90
N PRO A 176 13.61 -0.15 12.43
CA PRO A 176 12.43 -0.39 11.63
C PRO A 176 11.88 0.91 11.05
N ARG A 177 11.39 0.82 9.81
CA ARG A 177 10.74 1.89 9.07
C ARG A 177 9.43 1.40 8.50
N GLY A 178 9.21 1.59 7.19
CA GLY A 178 8.02 1.13 6.50
C GLY A 178 7.82 -0.38 6.55
N LEU A 179 6.58 -0.80 6.43
CA LEU A 179 6.16 -2.19 6.45
C LEU A 179 5.01 -2.42 5.47
N ALA A 180 4.85 -3.67 5.03
CA ALA A 180 3.75 -4.07 4.15
C ALA A 180 3.25 -5.46 4.50
N ILE A 181 1.93 -5.65 4.46
CA ILE A 181 1.30 -6.96 4.61
C ILE A 181 1.18 -7.59 3.22
N SER A 182 1.52 -8.87 3.13
CA SER A 182 1.36 -9.66 1.90
C SER A 182 -0.12 -9.72 1.46
N PRO A 183 -0.39 -9.89 0.15
CA PRO A 183 -1.76 -9.96 -0.36
C PRO A 183 -2.62 -11.06 0.27
N ASP A 184 -2.01 -12.16 0.70
CA ASP A 184 -2.66 -13.29 1.39
C ASP A 184 -2.80 -13.06 2.91
N LYS A 185 -2.26 -11.93 3.43
CA LYS A 185 -2.31 -11.52 4.85
C LYS A 185 -1.63 -12.48 5.84
N ASN A 186 -0.73 -13.33 5.34
CA ASN A 186 0.01 -14.30 6.14
C ASN A 186 1.43 -13.85 6.50
N TYR A 187 1.93 -12.82 5.82
CA TYR A 187 3.30 -12.35 5.98
C TYR A 187 3.36 -10.84 6.12
N LEU A 188 4.29 -10.39 6.93
CA LEU A 188 4.64 -8.99 7.15
C LEU A 188 6.08 -8.76 6.71
N LEU A 189 6.26 -7.85 5.79
CA LEU A 189 7.57 -7.41 5.33
C LEU A 189 7.91 -6.09 6.00
N ILE A 190 9.09 -5.99 6.60
CA ILE A 190 9.55 -4.81 7.35
C ILE A 190 10.88 -4.33 6.80
N CYS A 191 10.95 -3.03 6.48
CA CYS A 191 12.20 -2.32 6.24
C CYS A 191 12.86 -2.04 7.59
N ASP A 192 13.85 -2.86 7.93
CA ASP A 192 14.68 -2.71 9.13
C ASP A 192 16.13 -2.37 8.70
N ASP A 193 17.15 -2.83 9.41
CA ASP A 193 18.55 -2.83 8.95
C ASP A 193 18.71 -3.59 7.63
N GLU A 194 17.85 -4.56 7.39
CA GLU A 194 17.62 -5.28 6.13
C GLU A 194 16.12 -5.44 5.86
N LEU A 195 15.74 -5.88 4.68
CA LEU A 195 14.35 -6.25 4.41
C LEU A 195 14.04 -7.59 5.06
N LYS A 196 13.23 -7.59 6.12
CA LYS A 196 12.84 -8.76 6.91
C LYS A 196 11.44 -9.23 6.56
N ILE A 197 11.25 -10.54 6.48
CA ILE A 197 9.98 -11.20 6.15
C ILE A 197 9.57 -12.06 7.35
N PHE A 198 8.45 -11.71 7.96
CA PHE A 198 7.90 -12.43 9.10
C PHE A 198 6.60 -13.14 8.73
N SER A 199 6.41 -14.37 9.21
CA SER A 199 5.09 -14.98 9.25
C SER A 199 4.26 -14.33 10.35
N ILE A 200 3.05 -13.92 10.02
CA ILE A 200 2.05 -13.37 10.93
C ILE A 200 0.80 -14.27 11.02
N LYS A 201 0.92 -15.55 10.63
CA LYS A 201 -0.14 -16.56 10.79
C LYS A 201 -0.53 -16.75 12.26
N ASN A 202 0.44 -16.58 13.17
CA ASN A 202 0.23 -16.40 14.60
C ASN A 202 0.79 -15.03 15.01
N PRO A 203 -0.04 -13.98 15.15
CA PRO A 203 0.44 -12.64 15.44
C PRO A 203 1.12 -12.50 16.82
N GLU A 204 0.75 -13.34 17.81
CA GLU A 204 1.40 -13.32 19.13
C GLU A 204 2.85 -13.86 19.08
N ASP A 205 3.16 -14.73 18.12
CA ASP A 205 4.46 -15.37 17.94
C ASP A 205 4.91 -15.27 16.48
N THR A 206 5.16 -14.03 16.02
CA THR A 206 5.67 -13.78 14.67
C THR A 206 7.04 -14.44 14.47
N LYS A 207 7.24 -15.12 13.34
CA LYS A 207 8.50 -15.82 13.04
C LYS A 207 9.21 -15.21 11.85
N LEU A 208 10.50 -14.89 12.01
CA LEU A 208 11.33 -14.49 10.88
C LEU A 208 11.49 -15.68 9.92
N ILE A 209 11.09 -15.49 8.68
CA ILE A 209 11.17 -16.50 7.61
C ILE A 209 12.45 -16.34 6.81
N SER A 210 12.73 -15.10 6.39
CA SER A 210 13.92 -14.78 5.61
C SER A 210 14.23 -13.28 5.70
N SER A 211 15.41 -12.91 5.24
CA SER A 211 15.79 -11.51 5.06
C SER A 211 16.61 -11.32 3.78
N ILE A 212 16.61 -10.09 3.28
CA ILE A 212 17.42 -9.66 2.15
C ILE A 212 18.29 -8.51 2.63
N ASN A 213 19.59 -8.66 2.49
CA ASN A 213 20.57 -7.63 2.87
C ASN A 213 20.48 -6.41 1.93
N LYS A 214 19.39 -5.70 2.05
CA LYS A 214 19.04 -4.45 1.34
C LYS A 214 18.28 -3.55 2.30
N ASN A 215 18.65 -2.28 2.31
CA ASN A 215 18.05 -1.29 3.20
C ASN A 215 17.04 -0.44 2.42
N TYR A 216 15.77 -0.55 2.79
CA TYR A 216 14.67 0.20 2.19
C TYR A 216 13.99 1.09 3.23
N LYS A 217 13.22 2.07 2.74
CA LYS A 217 12.42 2.99 3.55
C LYS A 217 10.97 2.54 3.65
N ASP A 218 10.39 2.07 2.55
CA ASP A 218 8.99 1.65 2.48
C ASP A 218 8.77 0.59 1.41
N LEU A 219 7.61 -0.05 1.46
CA LEU A 219 7.22 -1.18 0.63
C LEU A 219 5.79 -1.01 0.12
N ILE A 220 5.55 -1.37 -1.13
CA ILE A 220 4.20 -1.39 -1.70
C ILE A 220 3.99 -2.68 -2.48
N PHE A 221 2.97 -3.44 -2.11
CA PHE A 221 2.43 -4.49 -2.97
C PHE A 221 1.48 -3.88 -4.00
N TYR A 222 1.79 -4.07 -5.27
CA TYR A 222 0.92 -3.66 -6.35
C TYR A 222 0.78 -4.79 -7.37
N LYS A 223 -0.45 -5.26 -7.56
CA LYS A 223 -0.74 -6.47 -8.34
C LYS A 223 0.08 -7.63 -7.76
N ASN A 224 0.86 -8.32 -8.59
CA ASN A 224 1.72 -9.44 -8.21
C ASN A 224 3.21 -9.04 -8.16
N LYS A 225 3.50 -7.81 -7.72
CA LYS A 225 4.84 -7.27 -7.58
C LYS A 225 4.99 -6.58 -6.23
N LEU A 226 6.22 -6.62 -5.71
CA LEU A 226 6.63 -5.82 -4.56
C LEU A 226 7.56 -4.72 -5.05
N PHE A 227 7.22 -3.49 -4.72
CA PHE A 227 8.08 -2.32 -4.91
C PHE A 227 8.70 -1.95 -3.58
N ALA A 228 10.02 -1.86 -3.55
CA ALA A 228 10.79 -1.48 -2.37
C ALA A 228 11.49 -0.14 -2.64
N PHE A 229 11.24 0.83 -1.77
CA PHE A 229 11.70 2.21 -1.91
C PHE A 229 12.91 2.43 -1.02
N GLY A 230 14.07 2.58 -1.63
CA GLY A 230 15.32 2.96 -0.96
C GLY A 230 15.48 4.49 -0.88
N GLU A 231 16.68 4.94 -0.55
CA GLU A 231 16.98 6.38 -0.49
C GLU A 231 17.11 7.00 -1.88
N LYS A 232 17.73 6.27 -2.81
CA LYS A 232 18.03 6.72 -4.18
C LYS A 232 17.69 5.65 -5.21
N GLU A 233 16.83 4.71 -4.85
CA GLU A 233 16.43 3.65 -5.76
C GLU A 233 15.03 3.13 -5.44
N ILE A 234 14.35 2.63 -6.46
CA ILE A 234 13.14 1.83 -6.35
C ILE A 234 13.45 0.48 -6.97
N THR A 235 13.32 -0.58 -6.17
CA THR A 235 13.55 -1.95 -6.64
C THR A 235 12.23 -2.69 -6.77
N GLN A 236 12.04 -3.38 -7.87
CA GLN A 236 10.89 -4.21 -8.13
C GLN A 236 11.25 -5.68 -7.95
N TYR A 237 10.43 -6.41 -7.19
CA TYR A 237 10.58 -7.84 -6.92
C TYR A 237 9.42 -8.66 -7.46
N SER A 238 9.73 -9.91 -7.85
CA SER A 238 8.77 -10.99 -8.02
C SER A 238 9.08 -12.11 -7.03
N TRP A 239 8.14 -13.02 -6.86
CA TRP A 239 8.27 -14.21 -6.02
C TRP A 239 7.47 -15.36 -6.63
N THR A 240 7.79 -16.59 -6.25
CA THR A 240 7.06 -17.81 -6.61
C THR A 240 6.61 -18.59 -5.39
N LYS A 241 7.32 -18.47 -4.26
CA LYS A 241 6.96 -19.10 -3.00
C LYS A 241 6.00 -18.24 -2.20
N GLU A 242 5.02 -18.86 -1.58
CA GLU A 242 4.03 -18.17 -0.74
C GLU A 242 4.65 -17.41 0.43
N ASP A 243 5.78 -17.89 0.96
CA ASP A 243 6.49 -17.31 2.11
C ASP A 243 7.46 -16.17 1.75
N PHE A 244 7.52 -15.78 0.48
CA PHE A 244 8.40 -14.72 -0.04
C PHE A 244 9.90 -14.97 0.18
N SER A 245 10.31 -16.20 0.55
CA SER A 245 11.72 -16.54 0.78
C SER A 245 12.56 -16.52 -0.51
N ASP A 246 11.93 -16.45 -1.66
CA ASP A 246 12.54 -16.43 -2.99
C ASP A 246 12.34 -15.10 -3.74
N LEU A 247 12.20 -13.99 -3.01
CA LEU A 247 12.10 -12.67 -3.63
C LEU A 247 13.26 -12.46 -4.61
N LYS A 248 12.91 -12.23 -5.87
CA LYS A 248 13.87 -12.02 -6.96
C LYS A 248 13.73 -10.60 -7.51
N GLU A 249 14.82 -9.87 -7.50
CA GLU A 249 14.89 -8.56 -8.15
C GLU A 249 14.62 -8.70 -9.65
N ILE A 250 13.67 -7.90 -10.17
CA ILE A 250 13.34 -7.84 -11.59
C ILE A 250 14.02 -6.63 -12.23
N SER A 251 13.94 -5.51 -11.55
CA SER A 251 14.50 -4.23 -12.02
C SER A 251 14.76 -3.30 -10.86
N SER A 252 15.65 -2.35 -11.06
CA SER A 252 15.92 -1.23 -10.15
C SER A 252 16.02 0.06 -10.95
N LEU A 253 15.38 1.11 -10.47
CA LEU A 253 15.45 2.47 -10.98
C LEU A 253 16.19 3.32 -9.95
N LYS A 254 17.32 3.92 -10.36
CA LYS A 254 18.08 4.87 -9.53
C LYS A 254 17.77 6.31 -9.94
N PHE A 255 17.75 7.24 -8.98
CA PHE A 255 17.49 8.67 -9.16
C PHE A 255 18.32 9.53 -8.19
#